data_00413c292a6539072cb307c8e1394bff
#
_entry.id   00413c292a6539072cb307c8e1394bff
#
_cell.length_a   1.000
_cell.length_b   1.000
_cell.length_c   1.000
_cell.angle_alpha   90.00
_cell.angle_beta   90.00
_cell.angle_gamma   90.00
#
_symmetry.space_group_name_H-M   'P 1'
#
loop_
_entity.id
_entity.type
_entity.pdbx_description
1 polymer ?
#
loop_
_entity_poly.entity_id
_entity_poly.type
_entity_poly.pdbx_seq_one_letter_code
_entity_poly.pdbx_strand_id
1 'polypeptide(L)'
;NPFTLTFGKQPIKYINRYESTDNILSTFEASNPISQTYLISGIRGSRKTVLMTSVANRLRKSDDWVVADLNATQPLLQEFAMRLTDASKHIPNIFEKGFEISVAGFGLGYNGAAEDHDSVSRIETILEKLNKQHRKVLITIDEAIANENMRIFASQFQIFVRKDYPVFLIMTGLYENIYEIQNDPVLTFLLRAPKIVLGPLGINQIKNEYQDIFQIDDETSRQLANITMGYAFAFQALGMLYWEYRDEKPLDWILRKLDGLLEDFVYRKIWTNLSPLEKQITAAMPDQGVKIKVKELCDKLKIKGTTFSKYRERLINKGVCTAPEYGYIAL
;
A
#
# COMPACT_ATOMS: atom_id res chain seq x y z
N ASN A 1 -24.51 7.40 -0.08
CA ASN A 1 -23.87 6.08 -0.05
C ASN A 1 -22.57 6.17 0.76
N PRO A 2 -22.42 5.45 1.90
CA PRO A 2 -21.21 5.51 2.74
C PRO A 2 -20.02 4.75 2.14
N PHE A 3 -20.25 3.93 1.13
CA PHE A 3 -19.23 3.17 0.42
C PHE A 3 -18.74 3.91 -0.83
N THR A 4 -17.51 3.68 -1.24
CA THR A 4 -16.95 4.26 -2.46
C THR A 4 -15.92 3.34 -3.11
N LEU A 5 -15.93 3.34 -4.44
CA LEU A 5 -14.92 2.68 -5.27
C LEU A 5 -13.87 3.68 -5.81
N THR A 6 -14.00 4.96 -5.46
CA THR A 6 -13.09 6.00 -5.92
C THR A 6 -11.67 5.71 -5.44
N PHE A 7 -10.74 5.63 -6.38
CA PHE A 7 -9.33 5.40 -6.09
C PHE A 7 -8.72 6.56 -5.28
N GLY A 8 -7.88 6.24 -4.31
CA GLY A 8 -7.14 7.23 -3.51
C GLY A 8 -7.97 8.00 -2.47
N LYS A 9 -9.30 7.88 -2.48
CA LYS A 9 -10.15 8.48 -1.43
C LYS A 9 -10.39 7.51 -0.28
N GLN A 10 -10.28 8.02 0.93
CA GLN A 10 -10.72 7.28 2.12
C GLN A 10 -12.25 7.27 2.12
N PRO A 11 -12.91 6.10 2.14
CA PRO A 11 -14.36 6.02 2.26
C PRO A 11 -14.84 6.60 3.59
N ILE A 12 -16.09 7.08 3.63
CA ILE A 12 -16.70 7.52 4.88
C ILE A 12 -16.79 6.36 5.86
N LYS A 13 -17.16 5.18 5.37
CA LYS A 13 -17.18 3.93 6.14
C LYS A 13 -16.11 2.97 5.60
N TYR A 14 -15.18 2.62 6.45
CA TYR A 14 -14.13 1.65 6.14
C TYR A 14 -13.71 0.95 7.43
N ILE A 15 -13.36 -0.32 7.30
CA ILE A 15 -12.80 -1.06 8.43
C ILE A 15 -11.37 -0.60 8.64
N ASN A 16 -11.15 0.09 9.74
CA ASN A 16 -9.85 0.60 10.11
C ASN A 16 -8.96 -0.54 10.63
N ARG A 17 -7.70 -0.50 10.24
CA ARG A 17 -6.66 -1.36 10.80
C ARG A 17 -5.97 -0.62 11.95
N TYR A 18 -6.74 -0.31 13.00
CA TYR A 18 -6.27 0.47 14.14
C TYR A 18 -4.94 -0.02 14.67
N GLU A 19 -4.80 -1.33 14.89
CA GLU A 19 -3.57 -1.92 15.40
C GLU A 19 -2.35 -1.59 14.52
N SER A 20 -2.47 -1.70 13.19
CA SER A 20 -1.38 -1.34 12.28
C SER A 20 -1.10 0.15 12.25
N THR A 21 -2.15 0.99 12.27
CA THR A 21 -2.02 2.45 12.30
C THR A 21 -1.34 2.91 13.58
N ASP A 22 -1.85 2.43 14.73
CA ASP A 22 -1.35 2.82 16.05
C ASP A 22 0.08 2.31 16.30
N ASN A 23 0.44 1.14 15.76
CA ASN A 23 1.80 0.61 15.82
C ASN A 23 2.79 1.51 15.05
N ILE A 24 2.45 1.94 13.83
CA ILE A 24 3.31 2.88 13.07
C ILE A 24 3.42 4.19 13.82
N LEU A 25 2.31 4.77 14.28
CA LEU A 25 2.28 6.06 14.98
C LEU A 25 3.09 6.01 16.26
N SER A 26 2.85 5.02 17.13
CA SER A 26 3.58 4.87 18.39
C SER A 26 5.09 4.71 18.18
N THR A 27 5.50 4.02 17.09
CA THR A 27 6.90 3.90 16.73
C THR A 27 7.49 5.24 16.28
N PHE A 28 6.78 5.97 15.41
CA PHE A 28 7.29 7.23 14.84
C PHE A 28 7.27 8.39 15.84
N GLU A 29 6.32 8.39 16.75
CA GLU A 29 6.19 9.41 17.81
C GLU A 29 7.16 9.18 18.98
N ALA A 30 7.71 7.98 19.12
CA ALA A 30 8.65 7.66 20.17
C ALA A 30 9.88 8.60 20.16
N SER A 31 10.42 8.90 21.35
CA SER A 31 11.64 9.69 21.50
C SER A 31 12.87 8.99 20.90
N ASN A 32 12.89 7.66 20.90
CA ASN A 32 13.91 6.84 20.25
C ASN A 32 13.21 5.77 19.42
N PRO A 33 12.84 6.06 18.16
CA PRO A 33 12.09 5.13 17.32
C PRO A 33 12.93 3.90 16.96
N ILE A 34 12.35 2.71 17.11
CA ILE A 34 12.98 1.45 16.74
C ILE A 34 13.14 1.31 15.22
N SER A 35 12.37 2.06 14.44
CA SER A 35 12.47 2.16 12.99
C SER A 35 11.95 3.50 12.50
N GLN A 36 12.63 4.04 11.49
CA GLN A 36 12.18 5.23 10.76
C GLN A 36 11.54 4.87 9.42
N THR A 37 11.37 3.58 9.14
CA THR A 37 10.82 3.11 7.85
C THR A 37 9.82 1.99 8.08
N TYR A 38 8.68 2.04 7.38
CA TYR A 38 7.72 0.96 7.26
C TYR A 38 7.44 0.61 5.81
N LEU A 39 7.36 -0.68 5.53
CA LEU A 39 6.95 -1.22 4.23
C LEU A 39 5.58 -1.86 4.36
N ILE A 40 4.62 -1.41 3.55
CA ILE A 40 3.26 -1.95 3.57
C ILE A 40 3.03 -2.70 2.26
N SER A 41 2.82 -3.99 2.34
CA SER A 41 2.56 -4.84 1.19
C SER A 41 1.20 -5.52 1.26
N GLY A 42 0.71 -6.00 0.14
CA GLY A 42 -0.54 -6.74 0.07
C GLY A 42 -1.05 -6.81 -1.36
N ILE A 43 -2.08 -7.61 -1.57
CA ILE A 43 -2.71 -7.77 -2.88
C ILE A 43 -3.34 -6.45 -3.38
N ARG A 44 -3.65 -6.38 -4.67
CA ARG A 44 -4.42 -5.25 -5.22
C ARG A 44 -5.77 -5.14 -4.50
N GLY A 45 -6.18 -3.92 -4.15
CA GLY A 45 -7.45 -3.69 -3.42
C GLY A 45 -7.42 -4.01 -1.91
N SER A 46 -6.26 -4.39 -1.33
CA SER A 46 -6.11 -4.62 0.13
C SER A 46 -6.07 -3.33 0.96
N ARG A 47 -6.15 -2.15 0.30
CA ARG A 47 -6.19 -0.81 0.91
C ARG A 47 -4.90 -0.36 1.58
N LYS A 48 -3.77 -0.68 0.98
CA LYS A 48 -2.44 -0.18 1.39
C LYS A 48 -2.39 1.34 1.45
N THR A 49 -2.83 1.99 0.37
CA THR A 49 -2.92 3.46 0.27
C THR A 49 -3.77 4.06 1.40
N VAL A 50 -4.88 3.41 1.77
CA VAL A 50 -5.76 3.90 2.85
C VAL A 50 -5.05 3.86 4.20
N LEU A 51 -4.31 2.78 4.50
CA LEU A 51 -3.52 2.68 5.73
C LEU A 51 -2.45 3.78 5.78
N MET A 52 -1.65 3.92 4.73
CA MET A 52 -0.62 4.95 4.63
C MET A 52 -1.21 6.36 4.77
N THR A 53 -2.30 6.65 4.04
CA THR A 53 -2.99 7.94 4.11
C THR A 53 -3.57 8.21 5.50
N SER A 54 -4.07 7.18 6.19
CA SER A 54 -4.58 7.33 7.58
C SER A 54 -3.48 7.76 8.53
N VAL A 55 -2.29 7.16 8.45
CA VAL A 55 -1.12 7.57 9.24
C VAL A 55 -0.71 9.00 8.86
N ALA A 56 -0.55 9.27 7.57
CA ALA A 56 -0.14 10.59 7.08
C ALA A 56 -1.11 11.71 7.52
N ASN A 57 -2.41 11.48 7.41
CA ASN A 57 -3.43 12.45 7.82
C ASN A 57 -3.46 12.68 9.33
N ARG A 58 -3.12 11.66 10.13
CA ARG A 58 -3.06 11.81 11.57
C ARG A 58 -1.85 12.65 11.98
N LEU A 59 -0.69 12.42 11.35
CA LEU A 59 0.51 13.21 11.59
C LEU A 59 0.40 14.64 11.07
N ARG A 60 -0.27 14.89 9.94
CA ARG A 60 -0.55 16.25 9.43
C ARG A 60 -1.35 17.15 10.38
N LYS A 61 -2.07 16.56 11.35
CA LYS A 61 -2.82 17.34 12.35
C LYS A 61 -1.93 17.85 13.47
N SER A 62 -0.72 17.36 13.59
CA SER A 62 0.26 17.79 14.56
C SER A 62 1.23 18.81 13.94
N ASP A 63 1.48 19.91 14.65
CA ASP A 63 2.46 20.91 14.22
C ASP A 63 3.90 20.38 14.25
N ASP A 64 4.14 19.25 14.92
CA ASP A 64 5.47 18.63 15.00
C ASP A 64 5.84 17.87 13.73
N TRP A 65 4.92 17.72 12.79
CA TRP A 65 5.13 16.90 11.59
C TRP A 65 4.96 17.68 10.30
N VAL A 66 5.89 17.42 9.38
CA VAL A 66 5.79 17.80 7.96
C VAL A 66 5.59 16.54 7.14
N VAL A 67 4.62 16.51 6.25
CA VAL A 67 4.33 15.32 5.44
C VAL A 67 4.52 15.63 3.96
N ALA A 68 5.39 14.86 3.30
CA ALA A 68 5.69 14.92 1.88
C ALA A 68 5.22 13.64 1.18
N ASP A 69 4.19 13.75 0.35
CA ASP A 69 3.70 12.63 -0.46
C ASP A 69 4.41 12.65 -1.83
N LEU A 70 5.13 11.57 -2.14
CA LEU A 70 5.89 11.44 -3.38
C LEU A 70 5.22 10.48 -4.37
N ASN A 71 5.35 10.79 -5.65
CA ASN A 71 4.89 9.95 -6.73
C ASN A 71 6.05 9.04 -7.20
N ALA A 72 5.89 7.72 -7.08
CA ALA A 72 6.91 6.74 -7.45
C ALA A 72 7.34 6.77 -8.93
N THR A 73 6.56 7.43 -9.81
CA THR A 73 6.89 7.57 -11.24
C THR A 73 7.76 8.77 -11.57
N GLN A 74 7.98 9.67 -10.62
CA GLN A 74 8.77 10.88 -10.79
C GLN A 74 10.21 10.68 -10.25
N PRO A 75 11.16 11.57 -10.61
CA PRO A 75 12.46 11.64 -9.95
C PRO A 75 12.29 11.97 -8.46
N LEU A 76 12.42 10.96 -7.60
CA LEU A 76 12.01 11.04 -6.20
C LEU A 76 12.77 12.07 -5.37
N LEU A 77 14.06 12.32 -5.64
CA LEU A 77 14.83 13.34 -4.90
C LEU A 77 14.35 14.75 -5.23
N GLN A 78 14.16 15.05 -6.50
CA GLN A 78 13.68 16.37 -6.93
C GLN A 78 12.24 16.59 -6.42
N GLU A 79 11.40 15.56 -6.51
CA GLU A 79 10.04 15.67 -5.98
C GLU A 79 10.03 15.83 -4.46
N PHE A 80 10.90 15.14 -3.74
CA PHE A 80 11.01 15.32 -2.29
C PHE A 80 11.46 16.76 -1.96
N ALA A 81 12.46 17.31 -2.64
CA ALA A 81 12.90 18.69 -2.45
C ALA A 81 11.74 19.69 -2.68
N MET A 82 10.96 19.47 -3.74
CA MET A 82 9.79 20.30 -4.06
C MET A 82 8.69 20.17 -2.99
N ARG A 83 8.27 18.95 -2.68
CA ARG A 83 7.19 18.67 -1.70
C ARG A 83 7.56 19.14 -0.30
N LEU A 84 8.81 18.90 0.13
CA LEU A 84 9.31 19.34 1.43
C LEU A 84 9.32 20.88 1.51
N THR A 85 9.74 21.55 0.42
CA THR A 85 9.68 23.01 0.32
C THR A 85 8.24 23.50 0.48
N ASP A 86 7.31 22.95 -0.30
CA ASP A 86 5.90 23.35 -0.28
C ASP A 86 5.25 23.13 1.10
N ALA A 87 5.46 21.98 1.69
CA ALA A 87 4.93 21.63 3.01
C ALA A 87 5.51 22.50 4.14
N SER A 88 6.73 23.06 3.94
CA SER A 88 7.42 23.87 4.94
C SER A 88 7.20 25.38 4.77
N LYS A 89 6.55 25.85 3.70
CA LYS A 89 6.34 27.27 3.39
C LYS A 89 5.71 28.09 4.51
N HIS A 90 4.82 27.48 5.27
CA HIS A 90 4.07 28.13 6.33
C HIS A 90 4.73 28.03 7.70
N ILE A 91 5.89 27.36 7.79
CA ILE A 91 6.63 27.19 9.04
C ILE A 91 7.54 28.41 9.22
N PRO A 92 7.42 29.15 10.35
CA PRO A 92 8.28 30.31 10.59
C PRO A 92 9.77 29.96 10.57
N ASN A 93 10.57 30.87 10.06
CA ASN A 93 12.04 30.79 10.02
C ASN A 93 12.64 29.63 9.19
N ILE A 94 11.84 28.91 8.40
CA ILE A 94 12.36 27.92 7.43
C ILE A 94 12.92 28.65 6.20
N PHE A 95 12.20 29.64 5.68
CA PHE A 95 12.63 30.43 4.53
C PHE A 95 12.90 31.87 4.95
N GLU A 96 14.16 32.32 4.82
CA GLU A 96 14.55 33.74 5.00
C GLU A 96 14.25 34.53 3.71
N LYS A 97 14.04 35.86 3.86
CA LYS A 97 13.90 36.75 2.71
C LYS A 97 15.15 36.63 1.83
N GLY A 98 15.04 36.05 0.66
CA GLY A 98 16.14 35.79 -0.29
C GLY A 98 16.27 34.33 -0.69
N PHE A 99 15.78 33.38 0.12
CA PHE A 99 15.77 31.96 -0.23
C PHE A 99 14.73 31.64 -1.33
N GLU A 100 13.62 32.40 -1.37
CA GLU A 100 12.57 32.26 -2.39
C GLU A 100 13.09 32.57 -3.82
N ILE A 101 14.10 33.43 -3.99
CA ILE A 101 14.62 33.80 -5.31
C ILE A 101 15.43 32.64 -5.92
N SER A 102 16.13 31.85 -5.11
CA SER A 102 16.88 30.68 -5.61
C SER A 102 15.94 29.50 -5.96
N VAL A 103 14.72 29.49 -5.40
CA VAL A 103 13.68 28.49 -5.67
C VAL A 103 12.98 28.68 -7.01
N ALA A 104 12.87 29.95 -7.46
CA ALA A 104 12.24 30.31 -8.75
C ALA A 104 13.16 30.10 -9.98
N GLY A 105 14.45 29.81 -9.77
CA GLY A 105 15.46 29.70 -10.81
C GLY A 105 15.59 28.32 -11.49
N PHE A 106 14.75 27.35 -11.19
CA PHE A 106 14.79 26.04 -11.84
C PHE A 106 14.03 26.05 -13.17
N GLY A 107 14.66 26.51 -14.21
CA GLY A 107 14.28 26.35 -15.61
C GLY A 107 15.07 25.22 -16.25
N LEU A 108 14.36 24.18 -16.69
CA LEU A 108 14.64 23.33 -17.85
C LEU A 108 16.11 23.19 -18.32
N GLY A 109 16.93 22.43 -17.59
CA GLY A 109 18.26 22.04 -18.04
C GLY A 109 18.47 20.53 -17.78
N TYR A 110 18.69 19.78 -18.82
CA TYR A 110 18.89 18.32 -18.83
C TYR A 110 20.33 17.97 -18.36
N ASN A 111 20.58 18.00 -17.04
CA ASN A 111 21.82 17.44 -16.44
C ASN A 111 21.51 16.79 -15.09
N GLY A 112 20.95 15.58 -15.14
CA GLY A 112 20.40 14.86 -13.97
C GLY A 112 21.29 14.80 -12.72
N ALA A 113 22.60 14.66 -12.84
CA ALA A 113 23.49 14.57 -11.69
C ALA A 113 23.69 15.93 -10.95
N ALA A 114 23.66 17.06 -11.65
CA ALA A 114 23.73 18.40 -11.05
C ALA A 114 22.43 18.75 -10.33
N GLU A 115 21.29 18.37 -10.90
CA GLU A 115 19.95 18.58 -10.32
C GLU A 115 19.76 17.77 -9.05
N ASP A 116 20.27 16.54 -8.97
CA ASP A 116 20.24 15.71 -7.77
C ASP A 116 21.07 16.32 -6.63
N HIS A 117 22.25 16.84 -6.94
CA HIS A 117 23.10 17.50 -5.94
C HIS A 117 22.44 18.75 -5.35
N ASP A 118 21.83 19.57 -6.19
CA ASP A 118 21.09 20.76 -5.77
C ASP A 118 19.87 20.39 -4.93
N SER A 119 19.17 19.33 -5.31
CA SER A 119 18.03 18.80 -4.57
C SER A 119 18.42 18.30 -3.18
N VAL A 120 19.53 17.55 -3.07
CA VAL A 120 20.06 17.07 -1.79
C VAL A 120 20.44 18.21 -0.86
N SER A 121 21.20 19.20 -1.35
CA SER A 121 21.62 20.37 -0.59
C SER A 121 20.41 21.15 -0.03
N ARG A 122 19.38 21.32 -0.85
CA ARG A 122 18.14 21.97 -0.47
C ARG A 122 17.36 21.18 0.59
N ILE A 123 17.21 19.86 0.41
CA ILE A 123 16.58 18.98 1.38
C ILE A 123 17.31 19.10 2.72
N GLU A 124 18.64 18.96 2.74
CA GLU A 124 19.43 19.06 3.97
C GLU A 124 19.26 20.39 4.68
N THR A 125 19.29 21.50 3.94
CA THR A 125 19.06 22.84 4.53
C THR A 125 17.71 22.96 5.23
N ILE A 126 16.65 22.41 4.62
CA ILE A 126 15.30 22.42 5.22
C ILE A 126 15.26 21.49 6.43
N LEU A 127 15.83 20.27 6.30
CA LEU A 127 15.84 19.28 7.40
C LEU A 127 16.59 19.79 8.63
N GLU A 128 17.72 20.49 8.44
CA GLU A 128 18.45 21.12 9.55
C GLU A 128 17.61 22.15 10.31
N LYS A 129 16.87 23.00 9.57
CA LYS A 129 16.00 24.01 10.18
C LYS A 129 14.81 23.38 10.88
N LEU A 130 14.20 22.34 10.29
CA LEU A 130 13.11 21.58 10.91
C LEU A 130 13.59 20.86 12.19
N ASN A 131 14.77 20.25 12.14
CA ASN A 131 15.38 19.58 13.29
C ASN A 131 15.62 20.54 14.46
N LYS A 132 16.11 21.76 14.19
CA LYS A 132 16.27 22.82 15.21
C LYS A 132 14.93 23.23 15.85
N GLN A 133 13.82 23.04 15.16
CA GLN A 133 12.46 23.30 15.65
C GLN A 133 11.78 22.03 16.22
N HIS A 134 12.53 20.93 16.37
CA HIS A 134 12.03 19.61 16.82
C HIS A 134 10.91 19.04 15.96
N ARG A 135 10.84 19.41 14.68
CA ARG A 135 9.85 18.91 13.74
C ARG A 135 10.38 17.69 12.98
N LYS A 136 9.49 16.71 12.81
CA LYS A 136 9.76 15.47 12.08
C LYS A 136 9.20 15.54 10.66
N VAL A 137 9.78 14.77 9.74
CA VAL A 137 9.34 14.71 8.34
C VAL A 137 8.89 13.29 8.00
N LEU A 138 7.63 13.11 7.62
CA LEU A 138 7.14 11.87 7.04
C LEU A 138 7.17 11.96 5.52
N ILE A 139 7.79 10.99 4.89
CA ILE A 139 7.77 10.77 3.44
C ILE A 139 6.87 9.57 3.17
N THR A 140 5.94 9.71 2.22
CA THR A 140 5.09 8.61 1.77
C THR A 140 5.32 8.33 0.28
N ILE A 141 5.42 7.05 -0.09
CA ILE A 141 5.56 6.62 -1.48
C ILE A 141 4.54 5.50 -1.72
N ASP A 142 3.52 5.78 -2.53
CA ASP A 142 2.54 4.76 -2.92
C ASP A 142 2.99 4.05 -4.20
N GLU A 143 2.62 2.78 -4.34
CA GLU A 143 2.97 1.93 -5.48
C GLU A 143 4.48 1.90 -5.78
N ALA A 144 5.30 1.83 -4.73
CA ALA A 144 6.76 1.77 -4.83
C ALA A 144 7.22 0.58 -5.70
N ILE A 145 8.18 0.83 -6.59
CA ILE A 145 8.79 -0.15 -7.49
C ILE A 145 10.32 -0.04 -7.44
N ALA A 146 11.00 -1.15 -7.67
CA ALA A 146 12.47 -1.20 -7.77
C ALA A 146 12.91 -0.63 -9.12
N ASN A 147 13.29 0.65 -9.13
CA ASN A 147 13.85 1.33 -10.30
C ASN A 147 15.01 2.24 -9.89
N GLU A 148 15.66 2.88 -10.85
CA GLU A 148 16.81 3.73 -10.59
C GLU A 148 16.48 4.93 -9.70
N ASN A 149 15.33 5.58 -9.91
CA ASN A 149 14.87 6.69 -9.05
C ASN A 149 14.72 6.25 -7.58
N MET A 150 14.20 5.03 -7.36
CA MET A 150 14.09 4.46 -6.01
C MET A 150 15.46 4.18 -5.39
N ARG A 151 16.43 3.66 -6.17
CA ARG A 151 17.78 3.41 -5.69
C ARG A 151 18.47 4.70 -5.27
N ILE A 152 18.42 5.73 -6.11
CA ILE A 152 19.00 7.04 -5.82
C ILE A 152 18.36 7.64 -4.56
N PHE A 153 17.02 7.69 -4.50
CA PHE A 153 16.30 8.24 -3.37
C PHE A 153 16.59 7.50 -2.07
N ALA A 154 16.47 6.16 -2.08
CA ALA A 154 16.63 5.37 -0.85
C ALA A 154 18.08 5.36 -0.34
N SER A 155 19.07 5.39 -1.25
CA SER A 155 20.47 5.58 -0.86
C SER A 155 20.69 6.93 -0.17
N GLN A 156 20.08 7.99 -0.68
CA GLN A 156 20.17 9.32 -0.05
C GLN A 156 19.37 9.40 1.25
N PHE A 157 18.20 8.76 1.33
CA PHE A 157 17.41 8.64 2.56
C PHE A 157 18.23 7.97 3.68
N GLN A 158 18.98 6.91 3.36
CA GLN A 158 19.90 6.27 4.31
C GLN A 158 20.96 7.23 4.84
N ILE A 159 21.44 8.15 3.99
CA ILE A 159 22.39 9.18 4.41
C ILE A 159 21.71 10.17 5.37
N PHE A 160 20.48 10.59 5.08
CA PHE A 160 19.73 11.48 5.98
C PHE A 160 19.53 10.84 7.35
N VAL A 161 19.16 9.55 7.41
CA VAL A 161 19.02 8.81 8.67
C VAL A 161 20.35 8.75 9.43
N ARG A 162 21.49 8.50 8.75
CA ARG A 162 22.82 8.47 9.39
C ARG A 162 23.30 9.84 9.90
N LYS A 163 22.76 10.92 9.36
CA LYS A 163 23.00 12.29 9.81
C LYS A 163 22.05 12.72 10.93
N ASP A 164 21.29 11.77 11.51
CA ASP A 164 20.32 11.99 12.56
C ASP A 164 19.22 13.01 12.20
N TYR A 165 18.91 13.16 10.91
CA TYR A 165 17.77 13.95 10.52
C TYR A 165 16.45 13.22 10.91
N PRO A 166 15.43 13.97 11.36
CA PRO A 166 14.18 13.41 11.83
C PRO A 166 13.25 13.03 10.64
N VAL A 167 13.74 12.17 9.75
CA VAL A 167 13.04 11.72 8.55
C VAL A 167 12.49 10.32 8.73
N PHE A 168 11.25 10.11 8.29
CA PHE A 168 10.50 8.86 8.37
C PHE A 168 9.92 8.51 7.01
N LEU A 169 9.82 7.23 6.69
CA LEU A 169 9.41 6.75 5.38
C LEU A 169 8.35 5.65 5.49
N ILE A 170 7.26 5.81 4.77
CA ILE A 170 6.30 4.73 4.51
C ILE A 170 6.25 4.48 3.01
N MET A 171 6.51 3.24 2.61
CA MET A 171 6.31 2.80 1.23
C MET A 171 5.22 1.76 1.16
N THR A 172 4.35 1.87 0.16
CA THR A 172 3.35 0.83 -0.13
C THR A 172 3.60 0.22 -1.50
N GLY A 173 3.25 -1.04 -1.67
CA GLY A 173 3.40 -1.71 -2.97
C GLY A 173 2.78 -3.10 -2.97
N LEU A 174 2.74 -3.72 -4.15
CA LEU A 174 2.44 -5.13 -4.27
C LEU A 174 3.56 -5.94 -3.57
N TYR A 175 3.23 -7.14 -3.13
CA TYR A 175 4.21 -7.97 -2.44
C TYR A 175 5.50 -8.14 -3.27
N GLU A 176 5.37 -8.40 -4.56
CA GLU A 176 6.52 -8.59 -5.46
C GLU A 176 7.39 -7.33 -5.54
N ASN A 177 6.79 -6.17 -5.68
CA ASN A 177 7.52 -4.91 -5.78
C ASN A 177 8.28 -4.60 -4.47
N ILE A 178 7.63 -4.78 -3.32
CA ILE A 178 8.27 -4.60 -2.02
C ILE A 178 9.38 -5.64 -1.81
N TYR A 179 9.17 -6.88 -2.23
CA TYR A 179 10.18 -7.94 -2.19
C TYR A 179 11.38 -7.59 -3.07
N GLU A 180 11.17 -7.10 -4.29
CA GLU A 180 12.25 -6.64 -5.19
C GLU A 180 13.04 -5.48 -4.59
N ILE A 181 12.37 -4.48 -4.01
CA ILE A 181 13.01 -3.36 -3.32
C ILE A 181 13.89 -3.87 -2.16
N GLN A 182 13.37 -4.78 -1.33
CA GLN A 182 14.12 -5.31 -0.20
C GLN A 182 15.33 -6.17 -0.60
N ASN A 183 15.25 -6.87 -1.73
CA ASN A 183 16.33 -7.72 -2.23
C ASN A 183 17.26 -7.01 -3.23
N ASP A 184 17.05 -5.73 -3.47
CA ASP A 184 17.96 -4.94 -4.29
C ASP A 184 19.32 -4.80 -3.58
N PRO A 185 20.45 -5.14 -4.24
CA PRO A 185 21.78 -5.09 -3.63
C PRO A 185 22.18 -3.72 -3.06
N VAL A 186 21.63 -2.64 -3.62
CA VAL A 186 21.90 -1.27 -3.17
C VAL A 186 21.04 -0.88 -1.96
N LEU A 187 19.87 -1.51 -1.79
CA LEU A 187 18.85 -1.15 -0.82
C LEU A 187 18.78 -2.09 0.38
N THR A 188 19.84 -2.81 0.69
CA THR A 188 19.89 -3.86 1.73
C THR A 188 19.48 -3.37 3.12
N PHE A 189 19.60 -2.08 3.44
CA PHE A 189 19.13 -1.52 4.70
C PHE A 189 17.61 -1.65 4.89
N LEU A 190 16.84 -1.69 3.79
CA LEU A 190 15.39 -1.89 3.80
C LEU A 190 14.97 -3.32 4.21
N LEU A 191 15.91 -4.28 4.21
CA LEU A 191 15.65 -5.62 4.77
C LEU A 191 15.30 -5.57 6.26
N ARG A 192 15.79 -4.55 6.97
CA ARG A 192 15.52 -4.35 8.40
C ARG A 192 14.28 -3.55 8.69
N ALA A 193 13.68 -2.95 7.65
CA ALA A 193 12.45 -2.18 7.82
C ALA A 193 11.28 -3.10 8.19
N PRO A 194 10.51 -2.81 9.24
CA PRO A 194 9.29 -3.51 9.56
C PRO A 194 8.37 -3.59 8.36
N LYS A 195 7.81 -4.78 8.11
CA LYS A 195 6.89 -5.03 7.01
C LYS A 195 5.50 -5.38 7.53
N ILE A 196 4.50 -4.63 7.07
CA ILE A 196 3.10 -4.90 7.32
C ILE A 196 2.50 -5.52 6.07
N VAL A 197 2.11 -6.79 6.17
CA VAL A 197 1.42 -7.49 5.08
C VAL A 197 -0.08 -7.41 5.31
N LEU A 198 -0.79 -6.70 4.43
CA LEU A 198 -2.24 -6.55 4.57
C LEU A 198 -2.97 -7.78 4.03
N GLY A 199 -3.39 -8.63 4.94
CA GLY A 199 -4.27 -9.77 4.68
C GLY A 199 -5.75 -9.37 4.52
N PRO A 200 -6.65 -10.36 4.38
CA PRO A 200 -8.08 -10.14 4.37
C PRO A 200 -8.58 -9.39 5.62
N LEU A 201 -9.70 -8.71 5.50
CA LEU A 201 -10.45 -8.15 6.62
C LEU A 201 -11.12 -9.29 7.41
N GLY A 202 -11.30 -9.09 8.70
CA GLY A 202 -12.03 -10.04 9.52
C GLY A 202 -13.52 -10.10 9.13
N ILE A 203 -14.05 -11.30 8.87
CA ILE A 203 -15.45 -11.48 8.48
C ILE A 203 -16.41 -10.92 9.55
N ASN A 204 -16.09 -11.09 10.83
CA ASN A 204 -16.89 -10.52 11.92
C ASN A 204 -16.86 -8.98 11.92
N GLN A 205 -15.75 -8.37 11.55
CA GLN A 205 -15.67 -6.90 11.42
C GLN A 205 -16.56 -6.42 10.28
N ILE A 206 -16.50 -7.09 9.12
CA ILE A 206 -17.35 -6.77 7.96
C ILE A 206 -18.83 -6.95 8.32
N LYS A 207 -19.16 -8.07 8.99
CA LYS A 207 -20.52 -8.36 9.46
C LYS A 207 -21.06 -7.22 10.32
N ASN A 208 -20.32 -6.83 11.34
CA ASN A 208 -20.72 -5.76 12.25
C ASN A 208 -20.90 -4.42 11.52
N GLU A 209 -19.98 -4.05 10.61
CA GLU A 209 -20.12 -2.83 9.81
C GLU A 209 -21.38 -2.86 8.92
N TYR A 210 -21.66 -3.98 8.26
CA TYR A 210 -22.87 -4.12 7.45
C TYR A 210 -24.14 -4.07 8.29
N GLN A 211 -24.13 -4.72 9.45
CA GLN A 211 -25.25 -4.71 10.39
C GLN A 211 -25.56 -3.28 10.85
N ASP A 212 -24.53 -2.55 11.24
CA ASP A 212 -24.67 -1.16 11.70
C ASP A 212 -25.10 -0.19 10.59
N ILE A 213 -24.54 -0.35 9.38
CA ILE A 213 -24.85 0.56 8.26
C ILE A 213 -26.24 0.31 7.68
N PHE A 214 -26.59 -0.97 7.51
CA PHE A 214 -27.84 -1.35 6.84
C PHE A 214 -29.01 -1.56 7.76
N GLN A 215 -28.75 -1.66 9.09
CA GLN A 215 -29.77 -1.99 10.12
C GLN A 215 -30.49 -3.33 9.80
N ILE A 216 -29.71 -4.33 9.42
CA ILE A 216 -30.16 -5.69 9.08
C ILE A 216 -29.83 -6.68 10.20
N ASP A 217 -30.47 -7.85 10.17
CA ASP A 217 -30.25 -8.92 11.15
C ASP A 217 -28.85 -9.57 11.04
N ASP A 218 -28.51 -10.39 12.04
CA ASP A 218 -27.19 -11.04 12.15
C ASP A 218 -26.95 -12.06 11.03
N GLU A 219 -27.98 -12.77 10.58
CA GLU A 219 -27.86 -13.79 9.54
C GLU A 219 -27.58 -13.16 8.17
N THR A 220 -28.37 -12.16 7.79
CA THR A 220 -28.20 -11.40 6.55
C THR A 220 -26.83 -10.71 6.51
N SER A 221 -26.43 -10.06 7.61
CA SER A 221 -25.14 -9.37 7.67
C SER A 221 -23.96 -10.35 7.57
N ARG A 222 -24.08 -11.54 8.17
CA ARG A 222 -23.09 -12.61 8.07
C ARG A 222 -23.01 -13.19 6.66
N GLN A 223 -24.14 -13.39 6.01
CA GLN A 223 -24.19 -13.83 4.61
C GLN A 223 -23.45 -12.86 3.70
N LEU A 224 -23.79 -11.57 3.77
CA LEU A 224 -23.12 -10.53 2.99
C LEU A 224 -21.62 -10.46 3.29
N ALA A 225 -21.21 -10.57 4.55
CA ALA A 225 -19.80 -10.55 4.94
C ALA A 225 -19.04 -11.73 4.34
N ASN A 226 -19.61 -12.94 4.39
CA ASN A 226 -18.98 -14.14 3.85
C ASN A 226 -18.76 -14.04 2.34
N ILE A 227 -19.70 -13.44 1.58
CA ILE A 227 -19.58 -13.22 0.14
C ILE A 227 -18.31 -12.41 -0.19
N THR A 228 -17.93 -11.48 0.67
CA THR A 228 -16.70 -10.67 0.45
C THR A 228 -15.41 -11.46 0.62
N MET A 229 -15.44 -12.61 1.30
CA MET A 229 -14.26 -13.39 1.70
C MET A 229 -13.18 -12.56 2.40
N GLY A 230 -13.56 -11.47 3.05
CA GLY A 230 -12.64 -10.51 3.67
C GLY A 230 -11.91 -9.60 2.69
N TYR A 231 -12.21 -9.68 1.39
CA TYR A 231 -11.55 -8.83 0.41
C TYR A 231 -12.05 -7.39 0.51
N ALA A 232 -11.17 -6.47 0.82
CA ALA A 232 -11.54 -5.09 1.15
C ALA A 232 -12.20 -4.34 -0.01
N PHE A 233 -11.85 -4.65 -1.27
CA PHE A 233 -12.54 -4.10 -2.43
C PHE A 233 -13.96 -4.67 -2.54
N ALA A 234 -14.15 -5.99 -2.36
CA ALA A 234 -15.45 -6.63 -2.39
C ALA A 234 -16.37 -6.10 -1.27
N PHE A 235 -15.84 -5.85 -0.06
CA PHE A 235 -16.58 -5.19 1.01
C PHE A 235 -17.17 -3.84 0.57
N GLN A 236 -16.39 -3.02 -0.12
CA GLN A 236 -16.89 -1.71 -0.59
C GLN A 236 -17.84 -1.84 -1.78
N ALA A 237 -17.52 -2.71 -2.73
CA ALA A 237 -18.34 -2.91 -3.93
C ALA A 237 -19.71 -3.51 -3.58
N LEU A 238 -19.73 -4.56 -2.76
CA LEU A 238 -20.97 -5.16 -2.28
C LEU A 238 -21.76 -4.17 -1.43
N GLY A 239 -21.09 -3.48 -0.50
CA GLY A 239 -21.72 -2.47 0.35
C GLY A 239 -22.37 -1.35 -0.47
N MET A 240 -21.66 -0.85 -1.51
CA MET A 240 -22.18 0.17 -2.41
C MET A 240 -23.43 -0.30 -3.18
N LEU A 241 -23.35 -1.50 -3.77
CA LEU A 241 -24.46 -2.07 -4.53
C LEU A 241 -25.65 -2.41 -3.63
N TYR A 242 -25.40 -2.99 -2.46
CA TYR A 242 -26.47 -3.34 -1.52
C TYR A 242 -27.17 -2.07 -0.98
N TRP A 243 -26.41 -1.01 -0.67
CA TRP A 243 -26.98 0.27 -0.28
C TRP A 243 -27.93 0.85 -1.33
N GLU A 244 -27.58 0.72 -2.62
CA GLU A 244 -28.30 1.34 -3.72
C GLU A 244 -29.52 0.53 -4.18
N TYR A 245 -29.41 -0.82 -4.14
CA TYR A 245 -30.38 -1.67 -4.84
C TYR A 245 -31.16 -2.65 -3.96
N ARG A 246 -30.87 -2.77 -2.65
CA ARG A 246 -31.49 -3.79 -1.79
C ARG A 246 -33.01 -3.76 -1.75
N ASP A 247 -33.61 -2.56 -1.86
CA ASP A 247 -35.06 -2.36 -1.79
C ASP A 247 -35.74 -2.58 -3.15
N GLU A 248 -34.99 -2.61 -4.24
CA GLU A 248 -35.49 -2.69 -5.61
C GLU A 248 -35.15 -3.98 -6.34
N LYS A 249 -34.05 -4.66 -5.94
CA LYS A 249 -33.48 -5.80 -6.65
C LYS A 249 -33.20 -6.96 -5.72
N PRO A 250 -33.40 -8.22 -6.20
CA PRO A 250 -33.04 -9.40 -5.43
C PRO A 250 -31.51 -9.50 -5.28
N LEU A 251 -31.07 -10.19 -4.22
CA LEU A 251 -29.63 -10.35 -3.91
C LEU A 251 -28.84 -10.96 -5.09
N ASP A 252 -29.40 -11.94 -5.80
CA ASP A 252 -28.72 -12.55 -6.95
C ASP A 252 -28.42 -11.55 -8.08
N TRP A 253 -29.25 -10.55 -8.25
CA TRP A 253 -28.97 -9.48 -9.22
C TRP A 253 -27.79 -8.61 -8.74
N ILE A 254 -27.77 -8.27 -7.44
CA ILE A 254 -26.67 -7.52 -6.81
C ILE A 254 -25.37 -8.28 -6.95
N LEU A 255 -25.37 -9.60 -6.70
CA LEU A 255 -24.17 -10.44 -6.80
C LEU A 255 -23.65 -10.52 -8.24
N ARG A 256 -24.51 -10.64 -9.26
CA ARG A 256 -24.06 -10.57 -10.67
C ARG A 256 -23.42 -9.22 -11.01
N LYS A 257 -23.89 -8.15 -10.43
CA LYS A 257 -23.24 -6.82 -10.61
C LYS A 257 -21.90 -6.75 -9.88
N LEU A 258 -21.81 -7.32 -8.68
CA LEU A 258 -20.56 -7.44 -7.94
C LEU A 258 -19.52 -8.22 -8.74
N ASP A 259 -19.88 -9.36 -9.32
CA ASP A 259 -18.99 -10.17 -10.15
C ASP A 259 -18.45 -9.38 -11.34
N GLY A 260 -19.30 -8.59 -12.00
CA GLY A 260 -18.87 -7.70 -13.08
C GLY A 260 -17.85 -6.65 -12.62
N LEU A 261 -18.07 -6.03 -11.44
CA LEU A 261 -17.11 -5.08 -10.88
C LEU A 261 -15.79 -5.76 -10.49
N LEU A 262 -15.85 -6.95 -9.88
CA LEU A 262 -14.65 -7.72 -9.54
C LEU A 262 -13.88 -8.15 -10.79
N GLU A 263 -14.57 -8.57 -11.84
CA GLU A 263 -13.93 -8.90 -13.11
C GLU A 263 -13.20 -7.69 -13.71
N ASP A 264 -13.89 -6.55 -13.84
CA ASP A 264 -13.35 -5.36 -14.50
C ASP A 264 -12.20 -4.72 -13.75
N PHE A 265 -12.32 -4.59 -12.43
CA PHE A 265 -11.35 -3.85 -11.62
C PHE A 265 -10.26 -4.71 -11.00
N VAL A 266 -10.48 -6.03 -10.87
CA VAL A 266 -9.57 -6.92 -10.13
C VAL A 266 -9.12 -8.11 -10.97
N TYR A 267 -10.02 -9.01 -11.35
CA TYR A 267 -9.65 -10.33 -11.90
C TYR A 267 -8.96 -10.23 -13.24
N ARG A 268 -9.48 -9.40 -14.15
CA ARG A 268 -8.86 -9.18 -15.47
C ARG A 268 -7.44 -8.65 -15.34
N LYS A 269 -7.20 -7.75 -14.40
CA LYS A 269 -5.86 -7.19 -14.15
C LYS A 269 -4.91 -8.22 -13.54
N ILE A 270 -5.38 -9.01 -12.57
CA ILE A 270 -4.59 -10.10 -11.99
C ILE A 270 -4.25 -11.11 -13.10
N TRP A 271 -5.26 -11.58 -13.83
CA TRP A 271 -5.08 -12.57 -14.91
C TRP A 271 -4.08 -12.12 -15.98
N THR A 272 -4.14 -10.85 -16.38
CA THR A 272 -3.20 -10.29 -17.36
C THR A 272 -1.76 -10.33 -16.87
N ASN A 273 -1.54 -10.16 -15.57
CA ASN A 273 -0.21 -10.15 -14.96
C ASN A 273 0.30 -11.54 -14.57
N LEU A 274 -0.47 -12.61 -14.78
CA LEU A 274 -0.01 -13.97 -14.59
C LEU A 274 0.86 -14.42 -15.76
N SER A 275 1.99 -15.06 -15.44
CA SER A 275 2.83 -15.75 -16.43
C SER A 275 2.06 -16.95 -17.05
N PRO A 276 2.51 -17.47 -18.21
CA PRO A 276 1.85 -18.63 -18.84
C PRO A 276 1.68 -19.83 -17.89
N LEU A 277 2.70 -20.14 -17.10
CA LEU A 277 2.65 -21.26 -16.15
C LEU A 277 1.74 -20.96 -14.97
N GLU A 278 1.71 -19.74 -14.46
CA GLU A 278 0.75 -19.33 -13.40
C GLU A 278 -0.69 -19.48 -13.90
N LYS A 279 -0.99 -19.08 -15.13
CA LYS A 279 -2.31 -19.29 -15.77
C LYS A 279 -2.67 -20.77 -15.88
N GLN A 280 -1.73 -21.62 -16.29
CA GLN A 280 -1.93 -23.06 -16.37
C GLN A 280 -2.19 -23.67 -15.00
N ILE A 281 -1.45 -23.27 -13.97
CA ILE A 281 -1.65 -23.73 -12.60
C ILE A 281 -3.04 -23.31 -12.12
N THR A 282 -3.41 -22.05 -12.27
CA THR A 282 -4.72 -21.53 -11.84
C THR A 282 -5.86 -22.25 -12.56
N ALA A 283 -5.78 -22.43 -13.88
CA ALA A 283 -6.80 -23.12 -14.66
C ALA A 283 -6.90 -24.63 -14.38
N ALA A 284 -5.89 -25.24 -13.79
CA ALA A 284 -5.89 -26.66 -13.42
C ALA A 284 -6.44 -26.91 -12.00
N MET A 285 -6.64 -25.85 -11.19
CA MET A 285 -7.25 -25.94 -9.87
C MET A 285 -8.75 -26.22 -9.97
N PRO A 286 -9.36 -26.86 -8.97
CA PRO A 286 -10.80 -27.00 -8.90
C PRO A 286 -11.47 -25.66 -8.62
N ASP A 287 -12.80 -25.64 -8.69
CA ASP A 287 -13.61 -24.45 -8.42
C ASP A 287 -13.33 -23.87 -7.03
N GLN A 288 -13.68 -22.61 -6.85
CA GLN A 288 -13.43 -21.84 -5.65
C GLN A 288 -13.92 -22.57 -4.38
N GLY A 289 -13.06 -22.55 -3.35
CA GLY A 289 -13.35 -23.21 -2.06
C GLY A 289 -13.04 -24.70 -2.00
N VAL A 290 -12.72 -25.34 -3.13
CA VAL A 290 -12.31 -26.75 -3.17
C VAL A 290 -10.79 -26.84 -3.12
N LYS A 291 -10.25 -27.49 -2.09
CA LYS A 291 -8.79 -27.69 -1.95
C LYS A 291 -8.31 -28.88 -2.78
N ILE A 292 -7.14 -28.75 -3.38
CA ILE A 292 -6.44 -29.83 -4.08
C ILE A 292 -5.07 -30.09 -3.45
N LYS A 293 -4.64 -31.36 -3.43
CA LYS A 293 -3.27 -31.69 -3.00
C LYS A 293 -2.25 -31.15 -3.98
N VAL A 294 -1.21 -30.50 -3.47
CA VAL A 294 -0.11 -30.00 -4.28
C VAL A 294 0.51 -31.07 -5.16
N LYS A 295 0.68 -32.31 -4.62
CA LYS A 295 1.22 -33.44 -5.39
C LYS A 295 0.33 -33.80 -6.59
N GLU A 296 -0.98 -33.87 -6.37
CA GLU A 296 -1.94 -34.19 -7.43
C GLU A 296 -1.93 -33.13 -8.55
N LEU A 297 -1.85 -31.84 -8.18
CA LEU A 297 -1.75 -30.75 -9.13
C LEU A 297 -0.42 -30.78 -9.90
N CYS A 298 0.69 -31.09 -9.25
CA CYS A 298 1.99 -31.28 -9.89
C CYS A 298 1.97 -32.43 -10.91
N ASP A 299 1.37 -33.56 -10.54
CA ASP A 299 1.25 -34.73 -11.41
C ASP A 299 0.36 -34.42 -12.64
N LYS A 300 -0.77 -33.73 -12.43
CA LYS A 300 -1.68 -33.28 -13.50
C LYS A 300 -0.97 -32.36 -14.49
N LEU A 301 -0.14 -31.47 -14.02
CA LEU A 301 0.58 -30.47 -14.85
C LEU A 301 1.96 -30.97 -15.31
N LYS A 302 2.40 -32.14 -14.87
CA LYS A 302 3.73 -32.71 -15.17
C LYS A 302 4.89 -31.76 -14.79
N ILE A 303 4.77 -31.08 -13.66
CA ILE A 303 5.80 -30.15 -13.14
C ILE A 303 6.42 -30.68 -11.84
N LYS A 304 7.70 -30.34 -11.61
CA LYS A 304 8.40 -30.73 -10.40
C LYS A 304 7.90 -29.91 -9.19
N GLY A 305 7.81 -30.54 -8.02
CA GLY A 305 7.40 -29.86 -6.78
C GLY A 305 8.25 -28.64 -6.42
N THR A 306 9.56 -28.67 -6.71
CA THR A 306 10.45 -27.52 -6.50
C THR A 306 10.11 -26.33 -7.40
N THR A 307 9.71 -26.59 -8.64
CA THR A 307 9.21 -25.56 -9.56
C THR A 307 7.88 -25.03 -9.06
N PHE A 308 6.94 -25.92 -8.72
CA PHE A 308 5.62 -25.53 -8.23
C PHE A 308 5.70 -24.65 -6.98
N SER A 309 6.59 -24.95 -6.03
CA SER A 309 6.73 -24.17 -4.79
C SER A 309 6.96 -22.68 -5.04
N LYS A 310 7.78 -22.32 -6.03
CA LYS A 310 8.03 -20.93 -6.41
C LYS A 310 6.77 -20.24 -6.97
N TYR A 311 6.02 -20.96 -7.82
CA TYR A 311 4.79 -20.43 -8.41
C TYR A 311 3.64 -20.38 -7.39
N ARG A 312 3.56 -21.36 -6.49
CA ARG A 312 2.61 -21.37 -5.38
C ARG A 312 2.76 -20.11 -4.52
N GLU A 313 3.98 -19.78 -4.11
CA GLU A 313 4.26 -18.58 -3.33
C GLU A 313 3.82 -17.31 -4.09
N ARG A 314 4.16 -17.20 -5.37
CA ARG A 314 3.76 -16.07 -6.21
C ARG A 314 2.24 -15.95 -6.34
N LEU A 315 1.53 -17.06 -6.57
CA LEU A 315 0.08 -17.06 -6.69
C LEU A 315 -0.61 -16.67 -5.38
N ILE A 316 -0.08 -17.13 -4.24
CA ILE A 316 -0.56 -16.70 -2.92
C ILE A 316 -0.35 -15.20 -2.73
N ASN A 317 0.85 -14.70 -3.05
CA ASN A 317 1.20 -13.28 -2.92
C ASN A 317 0.39 -12.38 -3.87
N LYS A 318 -0.04 -12.91 -5.01
CA LYS A 318 -0.97 -12.24 -5.96
C LYS A 318 -2.43 -12.33 -5.52
N GLY A 319 -2.73 -13.11 -4.47
CA GLY A 319 -4.10 -13.32 -4.00
C GLY A 319 -4.95 -14.18 -4.92
N VAL A 320 -4.32 -15.01 -5.76
CA VAL A 320 -5.01 -15.94 -6.68
C VAL A 320 -5.43 -17.21 -5.94
N CYS A 321 -4.61 -17.66 -4.99
CA CYS A 321 -4.88 -18.87 -4.23
C CYS A 321 -4.47 -18.73 -2.77
N THR A 322 -4.93 -19.68 -1.97
CA THR A 322 -4.62 -19.79 -0.55
C THR A 322 -4.00 -21.16 -0.23
N ALA A 323 -3.35 -21.26 0.91
CA ALA A 323 -2.81 -22.51 1.45
C ALA A 323 -3.56 -22.87 2.74
N PRO A 324 -4.76 -23.46 2.63
CA PRO A 324 -5.62 -23.68 3.79
C PRO A 324 -5.02 -24.65 4.79
N GLU A 325 -4.19 -25.57 4.32
CA GLU A 325 -3.45 -26.52 5.16
C GLU A 325 -2.17 -27.01 4.48
N TYR A 326 -1.31 -27.69 5.24
CA TYR A 326 -0.05 -28.21 4.72
C TYR A 326 -0.29 -29.22 3.57
N GLY A 327 0.38 -28.99 2.46
CA GLY A 327 0.29 -29.85 1.27
C GLY A 327 -0.94 -29.60 0.38
N TYR A 328 -1.78 -28.61 0.69
CA TYR A 328 -2.95 -28.26 -0.10
C TYR A 328 -2.87 -26.81 -0.62
N ILE A 329 -3.66 -26.57 -1.66
CA ILE A 329 -3.89 -25.24 -2.26
C ILE A 329 -5.34 -25.14 -2.71
N ALA A 330 -5.91 -23.94 -2.67
CA ALA A 330 -7.27 -23.63 -3.11
C ALA A 330 -7.31 -22.26 -3.80
N LEU A 331 -8.25 -22.06 -4.75
CA LEU A 331 -8.56 -20.75 -5.34
C LEU A 331 -9.24 -19.85 -4.33
#